data_f9b2c77858f1787826cf67fdd2fdea54
#
_entry.id   f9b2c77858f1787826cf67fdd2fdea54
#
_cell.length_a   1.000
_cell.length_b   1.000
_cell.length_c   1.000
_cell.angle_alpha   90.00
_cell.angle_beta   90.00
_cell.angle_gamma   90.00
#
_symmetry.space_group_name_H-M   'P 1'
#
loop_
_entity.id
_entity.type
_entity.pdbx_description
1 polymer ?
#
loop_
_entity_poly.entity_id
_entity_poly.type
_entity_poly.pdbx_seq_one_letter_code
_entity_poly.pdbx_strand_id
1 'polypeptide(L)'
;MNPKQGHILYLHGFLSSPHSQKAQQMQAYLALNFPHIQLHLPQLSGKPAQAIDQAERVFSTLLQQYQQEFLGVVGSSMGGFLAAHLLNTISAQPKAVLINPAVAPHRLFPDYVGEHTNPYTQEQFSLEAADIRLVEQRYIASIGQPQQFQVWLETGDDVLDYQLAQNLYKDSECHV
;
A
#
# COMPACT_ATOMS: atom_id res chain seq x y z
N MET A 1 -6.89 10.21 -31.03
CA MET A 1 -7.76 10.08 -29.84
C MET A 1 -6.97 10.60 -28.66
N ASN A 2 -7.54 11.51 -27.86
CA ASN A 2 -6.88 11.89 -26.61
C ASN A 2 -6.82 10.66 -25.69
N PRO A 3 -5.70 10.40 -25.02
CA PRO A 3 -5.61 9.31 -24.07
C PRO A 3 -6.67 9.48 -22.98
N LYS A 4 -7.30 8.37 -22.58
CA LYS A 4 -8.29 8.41 -21.49
C LYS A 4 -7.59 8.81 -20.19
N GLN A 5 -8.26 9.64 -19.40
CA GLN A 5 -7.80 9.99 -18.07
C GLN A 5 -7.79 8.73 -17.18
N GLY A 6 -6.81 8.61 -16.32
CA GLY A 6 -6.70 7.49 -15.38
C GLY A 6 -6.30 7.97 -13.99
N HIS A 7 -6.68 7.21 -12.98
CA HIS A 7 -6.43 7.54 -11.58
C HIS A 7 -5.77 6.34 -10.89
N ILE A 8 -4.68 6.61 -10.16
CA ILE A 8 -3.93 5.62 -9.38
C ILE A 8 -3.85 6.10 -7.94
N LEU A 9 -4.14 5.22 -6.99
CA LEU A 9 -3.90 5.46 -5.57
C LEU A 9 -2.53 4.92 -5.18
N TYR A 10 -1.70 5.72 -4.53
CA TYR A 10 -0.43 5.27 -3.96
C TYR A 10 -0.50 5.29 -2.43
N LEU A 11 -0.20 4.15 -1.82
CA LEU A 11 -0.16 3.96 -0.37
C LEU A 11 1.29 3.77 0.08
N HIS A 12 1.79 4.71 0.89
CA HIS A 12 3.15 4.67 1.42
C HIS A 12 3.27 3.74 2.65
N GLY A 13 4.50 3.46 3.05
CA GLY A 13 4.82 2.59 4.20
C GLY A 13 4.65 3.26 5.56
N PHE A 14 4.91 2.47 6.61
CA PHE A 14 5.01 2.95 7.99
C PHE A 14 6.15 3.96 8.14
N LEU A 15 5.96 5.00 8.97
CA LEU A 15 6.91 6.11 9.15
C LEU A 15 7.35 6.79 7.82
N SER A 16 6.46 6.79 6.84
CA SER A 16 6.70 7.34 5.51
C SER A 16 5.70 8.46 5.18
N SER A 17 5.72 8.95 3.94
CA SER A 17 4.83 10.02 3.49
C SER A 17 4.70 10.07 1.96
N PRO A 18 3.81 10.91 1.40
CA PRO A 18 3.81 11.27 -0.01
C PRO A 18 5.13 11.85 -0.52
N HIS A 19 5.98 12.38 0.37
CA HIS A 19 7.30 12.93 0.03
C HIS A 19 8.43 11.89 0.04
N SER A 20 8.12 10.61 0.28
CA SER A 20 9.10 9.54 0.20
C SER A 20 9.69 9.42 -1.22
N GLN A 21 10.92 8.93 -1.31
CA GLN A 21 11.64 8.83 -2.59
C GLN A 21 10.84 8.05 -3.64
N LYS A 22 10.30 6.87 -3.29
CA LYS A 22 9.53 6.04 -4.23
C LYS A 22 8.26 6.77 -4.72
N ALA A 23 7.55 7.46 -3.82
CA ALA A 23 6.35 8.21 -4.18
C ALA A 23 6.67 9.37 -5.15
N GLN A 24 7.73 10.13 -4.85
CA GLN A 24 8.16 11.26 -5.68
C GLN A 24 8.71 10.81 -7.05
N GLN A 25 9.44 9.70 -7.10
CA GLN A 25 9.90 9.11 -8.37
C GLN A 25 8.72 8.68 -9.24
N MET A 26 7.73 8.01 -8.66
CA MET A 26 6.54 7.61 -9.40
C MET A 26 5.74 8.82 -9.90
N GLN A 27 5.56 9.84 -9.05
CA GLN A 27 4.87 11.08 -9.44
C GLN A 27 5.57 11.76 -10.61
N ALA A 28 6.90 11.92 -10.54
CA ALA A 28 7.70 12.53 -11.61
C ALA A 28 7.64 11.71 -12.91
N TYR A 29 7.73 10.39 -12.80
CA TYR A 29 7.64 9.49 -13.95
C TYR A 29 6.29 9.58 -14.67
N LEU A 30 5.19 9.56 -13.92
CA LEU A 30 3.84 9.67 -14.48
C LEU A 30 3.63 11.05 -15.11
N ALA A 31 4.05 12.12 -14.45
CA ALA A 31 3.94 13.48 -14.98
C ALA A 31 4.65 13.65 -16.32
N LEU A 32 5.81 13.01 -16.49
CA LEU A 32 6.60 13.08 -17.71
C LEU A 32 6.07 12.18 -18.84
N ASN A 33 5.70 10.93 -18.51
CA ASN A 33 5.42 9.91 -19.52
C ASN A 33 3.92 9.66 -19.73
N PHE A 34 3.09 9.92 -18.71
CA PHE A 34 1.66 9.67 -18.71
C PHE A 34 0.89 10.84 -18.07
N PRO A 35 0.96 12.07 -18.64
CA PRO A 35 0.37 13.26 -18.01
C PRO A 35 -1.16 13.21 -17.88
N HIS A 36 -1.82 12.24 -18.51
CA HIS A 36 -3.24 11.95 -18.38
C HIS A 36 -3.56 11.02 -17.18
N ILE A 37 -2.54 10.51 -16.48
CA ILE A 37 -2.71 9.70 -15.28
C ILE A 37 -2.51 10.57 -14.05
N GLN A 38 -3.54 10.66 -13.21
CA GLN A 38 -3.47 11.35 -11.91
C GLN A 38 -3.08 10.37 -10.82
N LEU A 39 -2.01 10.70 -10.07
CA LEU A 39 -1.58 9.97 -8.90
C LEU A 39 -2.15 10.62 -7.63
N HIS A 40 -2.88 9.84 -6.84
CA HIS A 40 -3.41 10.22 -5.55
C HIS A 40 -2.47 9.72 -4.45
N LEU A 41 -1.88 10.64 -3.70
CA LEU A 41 -0.87 10.38 -2.68
C LEU A 41 -1.39 10.88 -1.31
N PRO A 42 -2.31 10.15 -0.64
CA PRO A 42 -2.76 10.58 0.68
C PRO A 42 -1.64 10.46 1.72
N GLN A 43 -1.60 11.40 2.66
CA GLN A 43 -0.82 11.22 3.88
C GLN A 43 -1.58 10.24 4.78
N LEU A 44 -0.95 9.12 5.10
CA LEU A 44 -1.47 8.15 6.05
C LEU A 44 -0.89 8.43 7.44
N SER A 45 -1.70 8.20 8.47
CA SER A 45 -1.27 8.32 9.86
C SER A 45 -0.18 7.28 10.20
N GLY A 46 0.68 7.64 11.13
CA GLY A 46 1.62 6.67 11.73
C GLY A 46 0.91 5.58 12.55
N LYS A 47 -0.32 5.83 13.06
CA LYS A 47 -1.12 4.81 13.75
C LYS A 47 -1.78 3.86 12.75
N PRO A 48 -1.48 2.54 12.83
CA PRO A 48 -1.97 1.57 11.84
C PRO A 48 -3.48 1.52 11.69
N ALA A 49 -4.24 1.60 12.78
CA ALA A 49 -5.70 1.61 12.73
C ALA A 49 -6.24 2.81 11.93
N GLN A 50 -5.68 4.00 12.18
CA GLN A 50 -6.07 5.20 11.44
C GLN A 50 -5.63 5.14 9.97
N ALA A 51 -4.44 4.58 9.69
CA ALA A 51 -3.96 4.39 8.33
C ALA A 51 -4.87 3.44 7.52
N ILE A 52 -5.35 2.35 8.15
CA ILE A 52 -6.32 1.43 7.53
C ILE A 52 -7.61 2.19 7.19
N ASP A 53 -8.21 2.88 8.16
CA ASP A 53 -9.45 3.65 7.96
C ASP A 53 -9.29 4.74 6.88
N GLN A 54 -8.15 5.41 6.85
CA GLN A 54 -7.85 6.42 5.83
C GLN A 54 -7.74 5.79 4.44
N ALA A 55 -7.02 4.66 4.32
CA ALA A 55 -6.86 3.94 3.06
C ALA A 55 -8.21 3.45 2.53
N GLU A 56 -9.06 2.87 3.39
CA GLU A 56 -10.40 2.39 3.04
C GLU A 56 -11.30 3.54 2.55
N ARG A 57 -11.29 4.69 3.23
CA ARG A 57 -12.09 5.86 2.83
C ARG A 57 -11.63 6.43 1.50
N VAL A 58 -10.32 6.65 1.33
CA VAL A 58 -9.77 7.21 0.09
C VAL A 58 -10.03 6.27 -1.08
N PHE A 59 -9.76 4.98 -0.91
CA PHE A 59 -10.00 3.96 -1.94
C PHE A 59 -11.47 3.93 -2.37
N SER A 60 -12.40 3.86 -1.40
CA SER A 60 -13.84 3.83 -1.68
C SER A 60 -14.30 5.09 -2.41
N THR A 61 -13.79 6.26 -2.01
CA THR A 61 -14.09 7.56 -2.66
C THR A 61 -13.60 7.55 -4.11
N LEU A 62 -12.36 7.14 -4.36
CA LEU A 62 -11.80 7.12 -5.71
C LEU A 62 -12.52 6.10 -6.60
N LEU A 63 -12.81 4.92 -6.08
CA LEU A 63 -13.53 3.89 -6.79
C LEU A 63 -14.95 4.36 -7.20
N GLN A 64 -15.66 5.02 -6.28
CA GLN A 64 -17.00 5.57 -6.55
C GLN A 64 -16.95 6.73 -7.56
N GLN A 65 -15.98 7.62 -7.41
CA GLN A 65 -15.89 8.84 -8.22
C GLN A 65 -15.42 8.57 -9.64
N TYR A 66 -14.42 7.69 -9.82
CA TYR A 66 -13.75 7.48 -11.10
C TYR A 66 -14.09 6.16 -11.79
N GLN A 67 -14.68 5.21 -11.08
CA GLN A 67 -15.18 3.94 -11.66
C GLN A 67 -14.15 3.29 -12.62
N GLN A 68 -14.44 3.26 -13.92
CA GLN A 68 -13.58 2.65 -14.94
C GLN A 68 -12.28 3.43 -15.19
N GLU A 69 -12.19 4.68 -14.78
CA GLU A 69 -10.98 5.50 -14.86
C GLU A 69 -10.05 5.27 -13.67
N PHE A 70 -10.54 4.61 -12.60
CA PHE A 70 -9.71 4.18 -11.48
C PHE A 70 -8.95 2.90 -11.86
N LEU A 71 -7.66 3.06 -12.19
CA LEU A 71 -6.83 1.99 -12.74
C LEU A 71 -6.36 1.00 -11.66
N GLY A 72 -6.10 1.48 -10.45
CA GLY A 72 -5.64 0.61 -9.38
C GLY A 72 -4.89 1.31 -8.25
N VAL A 73 -4.21 0.46 -7.48
CA VAL A 73 -3.47 0.86 -6.28
C VAL A 73 -2.00 0.46 -6.42
N VAL A 74 -1.10 1.34 -6.01
CA VAL A 74 0.31 1.01 -5.78
C VAL A 74 0.58 1.08 -4.29
N GLY A 75 1.13 0.01 -3.72
CA GLY A 75 1.44 -0.04 -2.30
C GLY A 75 2.89 -0.43 -2.03
N SER A 76 3.59 0.33 -1.19
CA SER A 76 4.96 0.02 -0.80
C SER A 76 5.05 -0.33 0.68
N SER A 77 5.72 -1.43 1.02
CA SER A 77 5.90 -1.90 2.40
C SER A 77 4.54 -2.07 3.12
N MET A 78 4.29 -1.36 4.22
CA MET A 78 2.97 -1.34 4.90
C MET A 78 1.85 -0.89 3.96
N GLY A 79 2.12 0.02 3.01
CA GLY A 79 1.17 0.39 1.96
C GLY A 79 0.79 -0.78 1.04
N GLY A 80 1.70 -1.73 0.85
CA GLY A 80 1.43 -3.00 0.14
C GLY A 80 0.45 -3.89 0.90
N PHE A 81 0.59 -3.98 2.22
CA PHE A 81 -0.40 -4.66 3.08
C PHE A 81 -1.78 -4.01 2.97
N LEU A 82 -1.84 -2.67 3.04
CA LEU A 82 -3.09 -1.93 2.90
C LEU A 82 -3.74 -2.16 1.53
N ALA A 83 -2.96 -2.09 0.45
CA ALA A 83 -3.46 -2.35 -0.90
C ALA A 83 -4.04 -3.77 -1.05
N ALA A 84 -3.35 -4.76 -0.50
CA ALA A 84 -3.83 -6.14 -0.51
C ALA A 84 -5.12 -6.31 0.31
N HIS A 85 -5.20 -5.68 1.49
CA HIS A 85 -6.41 -5.67 2.30
C HIS A 85 -7.60 -5.08 1.53
N LEU A 86 -7.42 -3.91 0.90
CA LEU A 86 -8.46 -3.25 0.13
C LEU A 86 -9.00 -4.13 -1.01
N LEU A 87 -8.12 -4.73 -1.80
CA LEU A 87 -8.53 -5.55 -2.95
C LEU A 87 -9.13 -6.91 -2.53
N ASN A 88 -8.69 -7.45 -1.40
CA ASN A 88 -9.21 -8.74 -0.90
C ASN A 88 -10.59 -8.61 -0.24
N THR A 89 -10.95 -7.42 0.25
CA THR A 89 -12.23 -7.17 0.92
C THR A 89 -13.33 -6.66 0.00
N ILE A 90 -12.96 -6.15 -1.17
CA ILE A 90 -13.91 -5.53 -2.12
C ILE A 90 -13.90 -6.32 -3.42
N SER A 91 -15.08 -6.74 -3.89
CA SER A 91 -15.25 -7.42 -5.19
C SER A 91 -15.08 -6.45 -6.37
N ALA A 92 -14.06 -5.60 -6.31
CA ALA A 92 -13.78 -4.59 -7.31
C ALA A 92 -12.77 -5.10 -8.36
N GLN A 93 -12.75 -4.45 -9.52
CA GLN A 93 -11.88 -4.79 -10.65
C GLN A 93 -10.50 -4.09 -10.69
N PRO A 94 -10.13 -3.13 -9.77
CA PRO A 94 -8.84 -2.48 -9.85
C PRO A 94 -7.71 -3.47 -9.64
N LYS A 95 -6.55 -3.19 -10.23
CA LYS A 95 -5.32 -3.95 -10.03
C LYS A 95 -4.46 -3.33 -8.93
N ALA A 96 -3.53 -4.10 -8.39
CA ALA A 96 -2.53 -3.60 -7.46
C ALA A 96 -1.11 -3.92 -7.93
N VAL A 97 -0.23 -2.94 -7.80
CA VAL A 97 1.22 -3.13 -7.87
C VAL A 97 1.78 -3.00 -6.46
N LEU A 98 2.43 -4.04 -5.99
CA LEU A 98 3.00 -4.11 -4.65
C LEU A 98 4.52 -4.08 -4.73
N ILE A 99 5.15 -3.21 -3.93
CA ILE A 99 6.61 -3.05 -3.88
C ILE A 99 7.06 -3.43 -2.48
N ASN A 100 7.78 -4.54 -2.35
CA ASN A 100 8.19 -5.11 -1.06
C ASN A 100 7.06 -5.06 -0.03
N PRO A 101 5.90 -5.71 -0.28
CA PRO A 101 4.75 -5.60 0.62
C PRO A 101 5.03 -6.27 1.96
N ALA A 102 4.64 -5.62 3.04
CA ALA A 102 4.57 -6.27 4.35
C ALA A 102 3.42 -7.29 4.32
N VAL A 103 3.74 -8.56 4.56
CA VAL A 103 2.75 -9.66 4.51
C VAL A 103 2.04 -9.85 5.84
N ALA A 104 2.80 -9.82 6.93
CA ALA A 104 2.30 -10.04 8.28
C ALA A 104 2.84 -8.96 9.23
N PRO A 105 2.48 -7.67 9.03
CA PRO A 105 3.07 -6.57 9.80
C PRO A 105 2.82 -6.69 11.30
N HIS A 106 1.76 -7.35 11.74
CA HIS A 106 1.51 -7.64 13.16
C HIS A 106 2.61 -8.48 13.84
N ARG A 107 3.44 -9.20 13.05
CA ARG A 107 4.59 -9.95 13.57
C ARG A 107 5.85 -9.11 13.70
N LEU A 108 5.94 -8.01 12.95
CA LEU A 108 7.05 -7.07 13.00
C LEU A 108 6.83 -5.96 14.03
N PHE A 109 5.60 -5.49 14.17
CA PHE A 109 5.25 -4.37 15.05
C PHE A 109 5.54 -4.53 16.53
N PRO A 110 5.60 -5.75 17.14
CA PRO A 110 6.04 -5.87 18.53
C PRO A 110 7.40 -5.23 18.82
N ASP A 111 8.31 -5.22 17.84
CA ASP A 111 9.64 -4.59 17.96
C ASP A 111 9.58 -3.05 17.85
N TYR A 112 8.43 -2.52 17.46
CA TYR A 112 8.18 -1.09 17.25
C TYR A 112 7.20 -0.50 18.28
N VAL A 113 6.84 -1.22 19.34
CA VAL A 113 5.97 -0.68 20.39
C VAL A 113 6.65 0.51 21.08
N GLY A 114 5.93 1.62 21.23
CA GLY A 114 6.42 2.83 21.89
C GLY A 114 6.21 4.10 21.07
N GLU A 115 6.90 5.15 21.50
CA GLU A 115 6.81 6.48 20.89
C GLU A 115 7.60 6.56 19.59
N HIS A 116 6.95 7.17 18.57
CA HIS A 116 7.54 7.42 17.28
C HIS A 116 7.33 8.86 16.82
N THR A 117 8.27 9.32 16.02
CA THR A 117 8.12 10.57 15.27
C THR A 117 8.31 10.26 13.78
N ASN A 118 7.34 10.57 12.97
CA ASN A 118 7.45 10.42 11.51
C ASN A 118 8.52 11.41 11.00
N PRO A 119 9.58 10.94 10.34
CA PRO A 119 10.69 11.80 9.92
C PRO A 119 10.30 12.81 8.83
N TYR A 120 9.22 12.56 8.09
CA TYR A 120 8.74 13.45 7.03
C TYR A 120 7.76 14.50 7.53
N THR A 121 6.81 14.10 8.38
CA THR A 121 5.69 14.95 8.80
C THR A 121 5.85 15.54 10.18
N GLN A 122 6.82 15.02 10.97
CA GLN A 122 7.01 15.32 12.40
C GLN A 122 5.79 14.93 13.26
N GLU A 123 4.85 14.13 12.73
CA GLU A 123 3.78 13.52 13.51
C GLU A 123 4.35 12.66 14.63
N GLN A 124 3.92 12.92 15.84
CA GLN A 124 4.26 12.11 17.01
C GLN A 124 3.08 11.20 17.35
N PHE A 125 3.38 9.93 17.59
CA PHE A 125 2.35 8.94 17.97
C PHE A 125 2.99 7.82 18.78
N SER A 126 2.16 7.14 19.57
CA SER A 126 2.55 5.90 20.24
C SER A 126 1.95 4.70 19.54
N LEU A 127 2.78 3.69 19.23
CA LEU A 127 2.33 2.40 18.75
C LEU A 127 2.07 1.49 19.95
N GLU A 128 0.86 0.99 20.07
CA GLU A 128 0.42 0.19 21.22
C GLU A 128 0.06 -1.24 20.80
N ALA A 129 0.04 -2.15 21.77
CA ALA A 129 -0.40 -3.54 21.54
C ALA A 129 -1.84 -3.63 20.95
N ALA A 130 -2.68 -2.63 21.21
CA ALA A 130 -4.01 -2.55 20.62
C ALA A 130 -3.96 -2.33 19.10
N ASP A 131 -3.03 -1.48 18.63
CA ASP A 131 -2.83 -1.23 17.20
C ASP A 131 -2.37 -2.50 16.48
N ILE A 132 -1.49 -3.28 17.11
CA ILE A 132 -0.98 -4.55 16.57
C ILE A 132 -2.13 -5.55 16.39
N ARG A 133 -3.02 -5.68 17.38
CA ARG A 133 -4.20 -6.55 17.27
C ARG A 133 -5.15 -6.14 16.15
N LEU A 134 -5.30 -4.84 15.89
CA LEU A 134 -6.12 -4.34 14.79
C LEU A 134 -5.51 -4.69 13.43
N VAL A 135 -4.19 -4.62 13.31
CA VAL A 135 -3.48 -5.06 12.09
C VAL A 135 -3.59 -6.57 11.89
N GLU A 136 -3.46 -7.35 12.98
CA GLU A 136 -3.63 -8.81 12.95
C GLU A 136 -5.02 -9.22 12.45
N GLN A 137 -6.08 -8.52 12.89
CA GLN A 137 -7.45 -8.75 12.41
C GLN A 137 -7.63 -8.50 10.90
N ARG A 138 -6.73 -7.77 10.27
CA ARG A 138 -6.69 -7.49 8.82
C ARG A 138 -5.69 -8.37 8.08
N TYR A 139 -5.05 -9.32 8.77
CA TYR A 139 -4.11 -10.25 8.16
C TYR A 139 -4.76 -11.06 7.05
N ILE A 140 -4.05 -11.21 5.94
CA ILE A 140 -4.49 -11.92 4.75
C ILE A 140 -3.67 -13.22 4.67
N ALA A 141 -4.31 -14.35 4.89
CA ALA A 141 -3.68 -15.66 4.82
C ALA A 141 -3.58 -16.21 3.39
N SER A 142 -4.43 -15.72 2.50
CA SER A 142 -4.46 -16.15 1.09
C SER A 142 -5.03 -15.05 0.19
N ILE A 143 -4.58 -15.03 -1.06
CA ILE A 143 -5.05 -14.08 -2.07
C ILE A 143 -6.21 -14.70 -2.85
N GLY A 144 -7.38 -14.06 -2.78
CA GLY A 144 -8.59 -14.54 -3.44
C GLY A 144 -8.58 -14.39 -4.97
N GLN A 145 -7.93 -13.35 -5.48
CA GLN A 145 -7.85 -13.03 -6.91
C GLN A 145 -6.41 -12.70 -7.32
N PRO A 146 -5.52 -13.72 -7.47
CA PRO A 146 -4.10 -13.51 -7.74
C PRO A 146 -3.80 -12.65 -8.98
N GLN A 147 -4.65 -12.75 -10.01
CA GLN A 147 -4.51 -12.00 -11.28
C GLN A 147 -4.67 -10.48 -11.13
N GLN A 148 -5.12 -10.00 -9.96
CA GLN A 148 -5.20 -8.56 -9.67
C GLN A 148 -3.88 -7.98 -9.17
N PHE A 149 -2.91 -8.83 -8.80
CA PHE A 149 -1.68 -8.40 -8.15
C PHE A 149 -0.47 -8.60 -9.05
N GLN A 150 0.36 -7.55 -9.13
CA GLN A 150 1.73 -7.60 -9.62
C GLN A 150 2.65 -7.22 -8.46
N VAL A 151 3.62 -8.07 -8.15
CA VAL A 151 4.45 -7.94 -6.94
C VAL A 151 5.92 -7.82 -7.33
N TRP A 152 6.57 -6.78 -6.84
CA TRP A 152 8.00 -6.53 -7.03
C TRP A 152 8.72 -6.66 -5.70
N LEU A 153 9.71 -7.56 -5.67
CA LEU A 153 10.43 -7.96 -4.46
C LEU A 153 11.92 -7.68 -4.59
N GLU A 154 12.52 -7.13 -3.56
CA GLU A 154 13.97 -6.96 -3.43
C GLU A 154 14.52 -7.96 -2.41
N THR A 155 15.50 -8.76 -2.82
CA THR A 155 16.15 -9.77 -1.94
C THR A 155 17.05 -9.16 -0.88
N GLY A 156 17.40 -7.88 -1.02
CA GLY A 156 18.26 -7.14 -0.10
C GLY A 156 17.49 -6.28 0.93
N ASP A 157 16.19 -6.51 1.12
CA ASP A 157 15.43 -5.80 2.15
C ASP A 157 15.72 -6.43 3.53
N ASP A 158 16.37 -5.67 4.42
CA ASP A 158 16.79 -6.15 5.76
C ASP A 158 15.61 -6.23 6.76
N VAL A 159 14.45 -5.66 6.41
CA VAL A 159 13.27 -5.60 7.30
C VAL A 159 12.20 -6.60 6.88
N LEU A 160 11.98 -6.74 5.58
CA LEU A 160 10.91 -7.57 5.04
C LEU A 160 11.49 -8.79 4.32
N ASP A 161 11.25 -9.97 4.86
CA ASP A 161 11.59 -11.22 4.19
C ASP A 161 10.74 -11.38 2.92
N TYR A 162 11.38 -11.20 1.77
CA TYR A 162 10.73 -11.31 0.46
C TYR A 162 10.11 -12.69 0.21
N GLN A 163 10.62 -13.76 0.85
CA GLN A 163 10.10 -15.11 0.69
C GLN A 163 8.68 -15.24 1.25
N LEU A 164 8.34 -14.49 2.30
CA LEU A 164 6.97 -14.46 2.82
C LEU A 164 6.00 -13.87 1.79
N ALA A 165 6.41 -12.79 1.12
CA ALA A 165 5.62 -12.20 0.05
C ALA A 165 5.55 -13.12 -1.17
N GLN A 166 6.67 -13.69 -1.60
CA GLN A 166 6.72 -14.65 -2.70
C GLN A 166 5.79 -15.86 -2.47
N ASN A 167 5.73 -16.37 -1.25
CA ASN A 167 4.85 -17.47 -0.89
C ASN A 167 3.37 -17.09 -0.89
N LEU A 168 3.03 -15.90 -0.33
CA LEU A 168 1.64 -15.42 -0.29
C LEU A 168 1.10 -15.15 -1.70
N TYR A 169 1.94 -14.54 -2.56
CA TYR A 169 1.57 -14.12 -3.92
C TYR A 169 2.05 -15.09 -5.00
N LYS A 170 2.31 -16.36 -4.66
CA LYS A 170 2.88 -17.39 -5.57
C LYS A 170 2.09 -17.58 -6.87
N ASP A 171 0.77 -17.33 -6.84
CA ASP A 171 -0.13 -17.47 -7.99
C ASP A 171 -0.37 -16.12 -8.71
N SER A 172 0.28 -15.03 -8.23
CA SER A 172 0.28 -13.70 -8.84
C SER A 172 1.51 -13.51 -9.72
N GLU A 173 1.55 -12.42 -10.48
CA GLU A 173 2.75 -12.01 -11.21
C GLU A 173 3.81 -11.47 -10.25
N CYS A 174 4.86 -12.24 -9.97
CA CYS A 174 5.94 -11.89 -9.06
C CYS A 174 7.26 -11.67 -9.80
N HIS A 175 7.94 -10.57 -9.48
CA HIS A 175 9.29 -10.22 -9.93
C HIS A 175 10.21 -10.12 -8.71
N VAL A 176 11.36 -10.81 -8.76
CA VAL A 176 12.39 -10.85 -7.70
C VAL A 176 13.72 -10.36 -8.27
#